data_30c2ab2b820a8351b61127783ab3dafd
#
_entry.id   30c2ab2b820a8351b61127783ab3dafd
#
_cell.length_a   1.000
_cell.length_b   1.000
_cell.length_c   1.000
_cell.angle_alpha   90.00
_cell.angle_beta   90.00
_cell.angle_gamma   90.00
#
_symmetry.space_group_name_H-M   'P 1'
#
loop_
_entity.id
_entity.type
_entity.pdbx_description
1 polymer ?
#
loop_
_entity_poly.entity_id
_entity_poly.type
_entity_poly.pdbx_seq_one_letter_code
_entity_poly.pdbx_strand_id
1 'polypeptide(L)'
;MRFLALLATRTMSVSAITLYTNRMCPYAQRVAIALEHSGLPHDKVEVDLYGSKGFTKKDLKAVEAAAGLPPKGYIPVLSIDDETLRESTACVERVGALAPEKLAPGDAAAAAWAVAHCDGPITHAGKDAVFSGQASTPDLERALRDLDARLTRDFVAGDAFSTADCVLLPFLFRIRKELEIPADASRLRTYLDRAFAHPSFRRTVAEPYWWWW
;
A
#
# COMPACT_ATOMS: atom_id res chain seq x y z
N MET A 1 22.52 51.82 6.83
CA MET A 1 22.10 50.71 7.69
C MET A 1 21.54 49.59 6.80
N ARG A 2 22.32 48.52 6.62
CA ARG A 2 21.90 47.34 5.83
C ARG A 2 21.31 46.29 6.79
N PHE A 3 20.03 46.04 6.72
CA PHE A 3 19.39 44.90 7.41
C PHE A 3 19.78 43.61 6.70
N LEU A 4 20.64 42.80 7.31
CA LEU A 4 20.80 41.38 6.93
C LEU A 4 19.57 40.62 7.43
N ALA A 5 18.72 40.20 6.52
CA ALA A 5 17.68 39.23 6.81
C ALA A 5 18.37 37.86 7.01
N LEU A 6 18.37 37.40 8.25
CA LEU A 6 18.82 36.04 8.62
C LEU A 6 17.75 35.06 8.10
N LEU A 7 18.01 34.42 6.96
CA LEU A 7 17.24 33.28 6.51
C LEU A 7 17.53 32.13 7.47
N ALA A 8 16.61 31.90 8.42
CA ALA A 8 16.61 30.72 9.25
C ALA A 8 16.33 29.52 8.33
N THR A 9 17.36 28.77 7.98
CA THR A 9 17.24 27.44 7.39
C THR A 9 16.56 26.57 8.42
N ARG A 10 15.27 26.33 8.23
CA ARG A 10 14.51 25.37 9.01
C ARG A 10 15.07 23.99 8.65
N THR A 11 15.98 23.47 9.47
CA THR A 11 16.38 22.06 9.42
C THR A 11 15.11 21.25 9.65
N MET A 12 14.57 20.65 8.58
CA MET A 12 13.49 19.71 8.70
C MET A 12 14.04 18.54 9.53
N SER A 13 13.56 18.42 10.76
CA SER A 13 13.74 17.21 11.55
C SER A 13 13.19 16.07 10.73
N VAL A 14 14.03 15.10 10.40
CA VAL A 14 13.59 13.88 9.75
C VAL A 14 12.77 13.13 10.78
N SER A 15 11.49 12.95 10.53
CA SER A 15 10.60 12.17 11.38
C SER A 15 11.12 10.75 11.54
N ALA A 16 11.10 10.21 12.74
CA ALA A 16 11.40 8.80 12.98
C ALA A 16 10.20 7.95 12.52
N ILE A 17 10.38 7.26 11.40
CA ILE A 17 9.32 6.42 10.82
C ILE A 17 9.67 4.95 11.05
N THR A 18 8.76 4.20 11.68
CA THR A 18 8.89 2.75 11.86
C THR A 18 7.66 2.03 11.32
N LEU A 19 7.87 1.12 10.39
CA LEU A 19 6.83 0.24 9.86
C LEU A 19 6.93 -1.15 10.51
N TYR A 20 5.95 -1.50 11.33
CA TYR A 20 5.76 -2.87 11.81
C TYR A 20 5.00 -3.65 10.74
N THR A 21 5.65 -4.66 10.20
CA THR A 21 5.24 -5.30 8.95
C THR A 21 5.41 -6.82 9.02
N ASN A 22 4.87 -7.51 8.04
CA ASN A 22 5.34 -8.81 7.61
C ASN A 22 5.37 -8.81 6.08
N ARG A 23 6.53 -9.15 5.51
CA ARG A 23 6.79 -9.08 4.07
C ARG A 23 5.79 -9.84 3.19
N MET A 24 5.14 -10.87 3.75
CA MET A 24 4.15 -11.68 3.02
C MET A 24 2.76 -11.04 2.97
N CYS A 25 2.47 -10.08 3.87
CA CYS A 25 1.14 -9.49 4.01
C CYS A 25 0.84 -8.44 2.93
N PRO A 26 -0.25 -8.55 2.15
CA PRO A 26 -0.61 -7.57 1.12
C PRO A 26 -0.92 -6.19 1.70
N TYR A 27 -1.57 -6.13 2.85
CA TYR A 27 -1.90 -4.85 3.50
C TYR A 27 -0.64 -4.11 3.99
N ALA A 28 0.32 -4.83 4.56
CA ALA A 28 1.60 -4.24 4.97
C ALA A 28 2.44 -3.82 3.76
N GLN A 29 2.37 -4.57 2.65
CA GLN A 29 3.05 -4.23 1.41
C GLN A 29 2.57 -2.89 0.83
N ARG A 30 1.30 -2.49 0.98
CA ARG A 30 0.79 -1.16 0.60
C ARG A 30 1.64 -0.03 1.18
N VAL A 31 1.87 -0.11 2.50
CA VAL A 31 2.63 0.92 3.23
C VAL A 31 4.11 0.86 2.86
N ALA A 32 4.66 -0.35 2.70
CA ALA A 32 6.04 -0.52 2.26
C ALA A 32 6.29 0.11 0.88
N ILE A 33 5.36 -0.05 -0.09
CA ILE A 33 5.45 0.59 -1.41
C ILE A 33 5.45 2.12 -1.28
N ALA A 34 4.54 2.67 -0.46
CA ALA A 34 4.44 4.11 -0.26
C ALA A 34 5.75 4.69 0.35
N LEU A 35 6.31 4.03 1.36
CA LEU A 35 7.58 4.42 1.97
C LEU A 35 8.75 4.32 0.99
N GLU A 36 8.84 3.24 0.22
CA GLU A 36 9.86 3.09 -0.81
C GLU A 36 9.75 4.14 -1.93
N HIS A 37 8.52 4.54 -2.30
CA HIS A 37 8.30 5.55 -3.32
C HIS A 37 8.57 6.95 -2.81
N SER A 38 8.16 7.25 -1.59
CA SER A 38 8.40 8.55 -0.96
C SER A 38 9.89 8.86 -0.80
N GLY A 39 10.73 7.83 -0.59
CA GLY A 39 12.14 7.98 -0.26
C GLY A 39 12.37 8.50 1.15
N LEU A 40 11.35 8.54 2.01
CA LEU A 40 11.49 8.92 3.42
C LEU A 40 12.33 7.87 4.15
N PRO A 41 13.32 8.28 4.95
CA PRO A 41 14.07 7.37 5.82
C PRO A 41 13.10 6.66 6.77
N HIS A 42 13.18 5.33 6.85
CA HIS A 42 12.32 4.55 7.72
C HIS A 42 12.95 3.22 8.12
N ASP A 43 12.57 2.73 9.28
CA ASP A 43 12.91 1.40 9.77
C ASP A 43 11.76 0.42 9.52
N LYS A 44 12.10 -0.85 9.29
CA LYS A 44 11.15 -1.95 9.16
C LYS A 44 11.37 -2.96 10.28
N VAL A 45 10.31 -3.23 11.02
CA VAL A 45 10.28 -4.25 12.06
C VAL A 45 9.41 -5.40 11.58
N GLU A 46 10.06 -6.53 11.26
CA GLU A 46 9.35 -7.74 10.84
C GLU A 46 8.66 -8.38 12.05
N VAL A 47 7.34 -8.57 11.97
CA VAL A 47 6.52 -9.11 13.07
C VAL A 47 6.26 -10.59 12.85
N ASP A 48 6.71 -11.41 13.80
CA ASP A 48 6.33 -12.83 13.85
C ASP A 48 4.90 -12.96 14.41
N LEU A 49 3.94 -13.12 13.52
CA LEU A 49 2.51 -13.15 13.87
C LEU A 49 2.06 -14.48 14.49
N TYR A 50 2.80 -15.55 14.28
CA TYR A 50 2.40 -16.92 14.66
C TYR A 50 3.41 -17.64 15.53
N GLY A 51 4.62 -17.13 15.61
CA GLY A 51 5.71 -17.71 16.35
C GLY A 51 6.05 -16.94 17.63
N SER A 52 7.29 -17.17 18.10
CA SER A 52 7.81 -16.60 19.34
C SER A 52 9.22 -16.03 19.19
N LYS A 53 9.68 -15.82 17.93
CA LYS A 53 11.04 -15.36 17.65
C LYS A 53 11.05 -13.90 17.20
N GLY A 54 12.08 -13.16 17.63
CA GLY A 54 12.22 -11.75 17.24
C GLY A 54 11.11 -10.89 17.84
N PHE A 55 10.61 -9.93 17.04
CA PHE A 55 9.50 -9.06 17.41
C PHE A 55 8.18 -9.77 17.12
N THR A 56 7.41 -10.03 18.15
CA THR A 56 6.23 -10.89 18.08
C THR A 56 4.92 -10.08 18.01
N LYS A 57 3.82 -10.78 17.76
CA LYS A 57 2.47 -10.21 17.88
C LYS A 57 2.19 -9.64 19.29
N LYS A 58 2.77 -10.20 20.34
CA LYS A 58 2.64 -9.69 21.71
C LYS A 58 3.35 -8.35 21.86
N ASP A 59 4.53 -8.21 21.27
CA ASP A 59 5.29 -6.96 21.31
C ASP A 59 4.58 -5.87 20.52
N LEU A 60 3.99 -6.21 19.36
CA LEU A 60 3.17 -5.29 18.58
C LEU A 60 1.96 -4.77 19.37
N LYS A 61 1.28 -5.64 20.12
CA LYS A 61 0.19 -5.25 21.02
C LYS A 61 0.65 -4.28 22.11
N ALA A 62 1.88 -4.41 22.59
CA ALA A 62 2.44 -3.48 23.57
C ALA A 62 2.70 -2.09 22.92
N VAL A 63 3.16 -2.04 21.67
CA VAL A 63 3.31 -0.79 20.92
C VAL A 63 1.97 -0.11 20.72
N GLU A 64 0.94 -0.86 20.29
CA GLU A 64 -0.41 -0.32 20.11
C GLU A 64 -0.97 0.23 21.43
N ALA A 65 -0.81 -0.51 22.53
CA ALA A 65 -1.30 -0.08 23.86
C ALA A 65 -0.58 1.17 24.36
N ALA A 66 0.75 1.27 24.17
CA ALA A 66 1.53 2.45 24.53
C ALA A 66 1.10 3.70 23.77
N ALA A 67 0.62 3.53 22.52
CA ALA A 67 0.04 4.60 21.71
C ALA A 67 -1.45 4.87 22.00
N GLY A 68 -2.05 4.25 23.01
CA GLY A 68 -3.47 4.41 23.35
C GLY A 68 -4.43 3.72 22.37
N LEU A 69 -3.92 2.82 21.51
CA LEU A 69 -4.74 2.07 20.57
C LEU A 69 -5.18 0.72 21.18
N PRO A 70 -6.36 0.21 20.78
CA PRO A 70 -6.76 -1.15 21.14
C PRO A 70 -5.72 -2.18 20.65
N PRO A 71 -5.17 -3.04 21.53
CA PRO A 71 -4.05 -3.93 21.21
C PRO A 71 -4.50 -5.16 20.40
N LYS A 72 -4.76 -4.99 19.11
CA LYS A 72 -5.17 -6.06 18.18
C LYS A 72 -4.01 -6.95 17.74
N GLY A 73 -2.83 -6.36 17.56
CA GLY A 73 -1.65 -7.06 17.04
C GLY A 73 -1.81 -7.44 15.57
N TYR A 74 -2.42 -6.56 14.77
CA TYR A 74 -2.55 -6.69 13.33
C TYR A 74 -1.58 -5.76 12.62
N ILE A 75 -1.04 -6.19 11.50
CA ILE A 75 -0.17 -5.43 10.64
C ILE A 75 -0.93 -4.91 9.40
N PRO A 76 -0.49 -3.76 8.81
CA PRO A 76 0.61 -2.90 9.26
C PRO A 76 0.26 -2.05 10.48
N VAL A 77 1.30 -1.68 11.24
CA VAL A 77 1.28 -0.55 12.16
C VAL A 77 2.38 0.41 11.72
N LEU A 78 2.10 1.69 11.64
CA LEU A 78 3.04 2.72 11.25
C LEU A 78 3.18 3.73 12.39
N SER A 79 4.40 3.88 12.91
CA SER A 79 4.73 4.92 13.89
C SER A 79 5.53 6.02 13.20
N ILE A 80 5.14 7.28 13.42
CA ILE A 80 5.79 8.48 12.92
C ILE A 80 5.92 9.45 14.09
N ASP A 81 7.14 9.60 14.60
CA ASP A 81 7.38 10.33 15.85
C ASP A 81 6.48 9.80 16.98
N ASP A 82 5.58 10.63 17.52
CA ASP A 82 4.63 10.25 18.58
C ASP A 82 3.28 9.72 18.04
N GLU A 83 3.08 9.74 16.73
CA GLU A 83 1.85 9.27 16.08
C GLU A 83 1.97 7.78 15.74
N THR A 84 0.95 6.97 16.08
CA THR A 84 0.86 5.56 15.67
C THR A 84 -0.45 5.29 14.97
N LEU A 85 -0.35 4.75 13.77
CA LEU A 85 -1.47 4.50 12.87
C LEU A 85 -1.62 3.01 12.58
N ARG A 86 -2.86 2.61 12.37
CA ARG A 86 -3.25 1.30 11.83
C ARG A 86 -4.12 1.50 10.60
N GLU A 87 -4.54 0.42 10.00
CA GLU A 87 -5.28 0.39 8.73
C GLU A 87 -4.40 0.87 7.56
N SER A 88 -4.12 -0.05 6.67
CA SER A 88 -3.12 0.14 5.62
C SER A 88 -3.38 1.37 4.74
N THR A 89 -4.65 1.67 4.45
CA THR A 89 -5.03 2.84 3.63
C THR A 89 -4.71 4.14 4.36
N ALA A 90 -5.06 4.25 5.65
CA ALA A 90 -4.73 5.42 6.46
C ALA A 90 -3.20 5.62 6.58
N CYS A 91 -2.45 4.53 6.74
CA CYS A 91 -0.98 4.59 6.75
C CYS A 91 -0.42 5.10 5.42
N VAL A 92 -0.95 4.62 4.28
CA VAL A 92 -0.54 5.08 2.94
C VAL A 92 -0.86 6.56 2.73
N GLU A 93 -2.05 7.00 3.12
CA GLU A 93 -2.46 8.41 3.06
C GLU A 93 -1.54 9.30 3.89
N ARG A 94 -1.16 8.85 5.10
CA ARG A 94 -0.24 9.58 5.97
C ARG A 94 1.16 9.72 5.36
N VAL A 95 1.69 8.65 4.77
CA VAL A 95 2.96 8.71 4.02
C VAL A 95 2.83 9.64 2.83
N GLY A 96 1.71 9.61 2.09
CA GLY A 96 1.44 10.52 0.99
C GLY A 96 1.40 11.99 1.42
N ALA A 97 0.86 12.28 2.60
CA ALA A 97 0.83 13.63 3.17
C ALA A 97 2.24 14.14 3.58
N LEU A 98 3.18 13.23 3.88
CA LEU A 98 4.57 13.60 4.17
C LEU A 98 5.42 13.83 2.90
N ALA A 99 5.03 13.24 1.78
CA ALA A 99 5.74 13.37 0.50
C ALA A 99 4.76 13.64 -0.66
N PRO A 100 4.01 14.76 -0.60
CA PRO A 100 2.95 15.04 -1.59
C PRO A 100 3.51 15.25 -3.01
N GLU A 101 4.73 15.73 -3.15
CA GLU A 101 5.39 15.91 -4.44
C GLU A 101 5.65 14.59 -5.18
N LYS A 102 5.58 13.45 -4.47
CA LYS A 102 5.80 12.10 -5.04
C LYS A 102 4.55 11.24 -5.09
N LEU A 103 3.66 11.40 -4.12
CA LEU A 103 2.56 10.47 -3.88
C LEU A 103 1.17 11.08 -4.04
N ALA A 104 1.06 12.41 -4.20
CA ALA A 104 -0.25 13.02 -4.41
C ALA A 104 -0.88 12.51 -5.71
N PRO A 105 -2.14 12.05 -5.68
CA PRO A 105 -2.84 11.67 -6.91
C PRO A 105 -3.14 12.90 -7.77
N GLY A 106 -2.96 12.76 -9.08
CA GLY A 106 -3.32 13.82 -10.04
C GLY A 106 -4.83 14.01 -10.15
N ASP A 107 -5.61 12.97 -9.87
CA ASP A 107 -7.07 12.99 -9.78
C ASP A 107 -7.51 12.33 -8.46
N ALA A 108 -7.93 13.16 -7.51
CA ALA A 108 -8.36 12.69 -6.19
C ALA A 108 -9.64 11.85 -6.24
N ALA A 109 -10.56 12.12 -7.18
CA ALA A 109 -11.79 11.36 -7.31
C ALA A 109 -11.49 9.96 -7.89
N ALA A 110 -10.62 9.87 -8.90
CA ALA A 110 -10.15 8.60 -9.42
C ALA A 110 -9.41 7.78 -8.36
N ALA A 111 -8.56 8.42 -7.55
CA ALA A 111 -7.87 7.77 -6.44
C ALA A 111 -8.83 7.19 -5.40
N ALA A 112 -9.80 7.98 -4.93
CA ALA A 112 -10.78 7.56 -3.95
C ALA A 112 -11.63 6.39 -4.48
N TRP A 113 -12.07 6.46 -5.73
CA TRP A 113 -12.78 5.36 -6.37
C TRP A 113 -11.94 4.09 -6.44
N ALA A 114 -10.68 4.20 -6.88
CA ALA A 114 -9.78 3.06 -7.04
C ALA A 114 -9.49 2.35 -5.70
N VAL A 115 -9.27 3.13 -4.64
CA VAL A 115 -9.09 2.59 -3.27
C VAL A 115 -10.34 1.83 -2.83
N ALA A 116 -11.52 2.44 -2.94
CA ALA A 116 -12.78 1.78 -2.57
C ALA A 116 -13.05 0.53 -3.42
N HIS A 117 -12.74 0.58 -4.72
CA HIS A 117 -12.90 -0.54 -5.64
C HIS A 117 -11.93 -1.69 -5.33
N CYS A 118 -10.71 -1.37 -4.90
CA CYS A 118 -9.75 -2.36 -4.44
C CYS A 118 -10.19 -3.03 -3.13
N ASP A 119 -10.57 -2.24 -2.12
CA ASP A 119 -10.93 -2.75 -0.79
C ASP A 119 -12.29 -3.48 -0.77
N GLY A 120 -13.14 -3.21 -1.75
CA GLY A 120 -14.43 -3.85 -1.95
C GLY A 120 -14.38 -4.91 -3.07
N PRO A 121 -14.85 -4.55 -4.28
CA PRO A 121 -15.07 -5.51 -5.38
C PRO A 121 -13.87 -6.40 -5.71
N ILE A 122 -12.67 -5.83 -5.90
CA ILE A 122 -11.48 -6.60 -6.29
C ILE A 122 -11.07 -7.58 -5.19
N THR A 123 -10.99 -7.10 -3.95
CA THR A 123 -10.54 -7.94 -2.82
C THR A 123 -11.53 -9.04 -2.51
N HIS A 124 -12.84 -8.75 -2.52
CA HIS A 124 -13.87 -9.75 -2.25
C HIS A 124 -13.94 -10.79 -3.35
N ALA A 125 -14.05 -10.37 -4.61
CA ALA A 125 -14.18 -11.30 -5.73
C ALA A 125 -12.89 -12.13 -5.95
N GLY A 126 -11.71 -11.54 -5.76
CA GLY A 126 -10.45 -12.27 -5.81
C GLY A 126 -10.33 -13.31 -4.71
N LYS A 127 -10.75 -12.97 -3.49
CA LYS A 127 -10.80 -13.91 -2.37
C LYS A 127 -11.75 -15.09 -2.66
N ASP A 128 -12.95 -14.78 -3.15
CA ASP A 128 -13.95 -15.81 -3.47
C ASP A 128 -13.46 -16.74 -4.59
N ALA A 129 -12.80 -16.21 -5.62
CA ALA A 129 -12.19 -17.01 -6.68
C ALA A 129 -11.14 -17.98 -6.13
N VAL A 130 -10.22 -17.51 -5.29
CA VAL A 130 -9.19 -18.35 -4.67
C VAL A 130 -9.80 -19.45 -3.79
N PHE A 131 -10.74 -19.11 -2.91
CA PHE A 131 -11.32 -20.09 -2.00
C PHE A 131 -12.24 -21.09 -2.69
N SER A 132 -12.83 -20.72 -3.84
CA SER A 132 -13.60 -21.65 -4.66
C SER A 132 -12.73 -22.50 -5.61
N GLY A 133 -11.41 -22.24 -5.66
CA GLY A 133 -10.49 -22.91 -6.58
C GLY A 133 -10.73 -22.59 -8.05
N GLN A 134 -11.35 -21.44 -8.35
CA GLN A 134 -11.64 -20.99 -9.72
C GLN A 134 -10.58 -19.98 -10.17
N ALA A 135 -10.07 -20.14 -11.38
CA ALA A 135 -9.12 -19.20 -11.98
C ALA A 135 -9.77 -17.83 -12.27
N SER A 136 -11.09 -17.80 -12.47
CA SER A 136 -11.89 -16.59 -12.65
C SER A 136 -13.31 -16.79 -12.14
N THR A 137 -14.00 -15.71 -11.80
CA THR A 137 -15.43 -15.67 -11.49
C THR A 137 -16.07 -14.46 -12.18
N PRO A 138 -17.40 -14.49 -12.47
CA PRO A 138 -18.07 -13.35 -13.08
C PRO A 138 -17.89 -12.03 -12.31
N ASP A 139 -17.83 -12.10 -10.97
CA ASP A 139 -17.64 -10.93 -10.12
C ASP A 139 -16.22 -10.39 -10.19
N LEU A 140 -15.20 -11.28 -10.22
CA LEU A 140 -13.81 -10.87 -10.42
C LEU A 140 -13.62 -10.24 -11.81
N GLU A 141 -14.14 -10.87 -12.85
CA GLU A 141 -14.05 -10.35 -14.21
C GLU A 141 -14.70 -8.96 -14.33
N ARG A 142 -15.88 -8.77 -13.72
CA ARG A 142 -16.56 -7.48 -13.69
C ARG A 142 -15.69 -6.44 -12.98
N ALA A 143 -15.19 -6.75 -11.78
CA ALA A 143 -14.35 -5.83 -11.02
C ALA A 143 -13.08 -5.43 -11.79
N LEU A 144 -12.43 -6.37 -12.49
CA LEU A 144 -11.25 -6.09 -13.29
C LEU A 144 -11.57 -5.27 -14.55
N ARG A 145 -12.71 -5.51 -15.23
CA ARG A 145 -13.14 -4.69 -16.36
C ARG A 145 -13.56 -3.27 -15.94
N ASP A 146 -14.18 -3.11 -14.77
CA ASP A 146 -14.52 -1.80 -14.23
C ASP A 146 -13.23 -0.98 -13.95
N LEU A 147 -12.19 -1.62 -13.46
CA LEU A 147 -10.88 -0.98 -13.30
C LEU A 147 -10.26 -0.66 -14.67
N ASP A 148 -10.27 -1.61 -15.63
CA ASP A 148 -9.75 -1.41 -16.99
C ASP A 148 -10.38 -0.19 -17.68
N ALA A 149 -11.69 -0.04 -17.57
CA ALA A 149 -12.43 1.06 -18.17
C ALA A 149 -11.99 2.44 -17.65
N ARG A 150 -11.48 2.52 -16.41
CA ARG A 150 -11.03 3.76 -15.77
C ARG A 150 -9.55 4.05 -15.93
N LEU A 151 -8.77 3.10 -16.39
CA LEU A 151 -7.35 3.28 -16.69
C LEU A 151 -7.15 4.06 -18.01
N THR A 152 -7.35 5.36 -17.95
CA THR A 152 -7.21 6.28 -19.10
C THR A 152 -5.88 7.00 -19.14
N ARG A 153 -5.06 6.83 -18.11
CA ARG A 153 -3.75 7.45 -17.90
C ARG A 153 -2.70 6.37 -17.59
N ASP A 154 -1.47 6.79 -17.38
CA ASP A 154 -0.34 5.88 -17.09
C ASP A 154 -0.50 5.14 -15.78
N PHE A 155 -1.07 5.81 -14.75
CA PHE A 155 -1.38 5.24 -13.45
C PHE A 155 -2.86 5.47 -13.11
N VAL A 156 -3.33 4.82 -12.05
CA VAL A 156 -4.76 4.76 -11.75
C VAL A 156 -5.39 6.11 -11.44
N ALA A 157 -4.61 7.06 -10.94
CA ALA A 157 -5.09 8.40 -10.58
C ALA A 157 -4.33 9.53 -11.30
N GLY A 158 -3.75 9.26 -12.48
CA GLY A 158 -3.03 10.27 -13.26
C GLY A 158 -1.85 9.72 -14.04
N ASP A 159 -0.94 10.61 -14.44
CA ASP A 159 0.24 10.24 -15.22
C ASP A 159 1.46 9.92 -14.33
N ALA A 160 1.34 10.07 -13.02
CA ALA A 160 2.35 9.73 -12.03
C ALA A 160 1.85 8.68 -11.04
N PHE A 161 2.79 7.88 -10.54
CA PHE A 161 2.55 6.92 -9.46
C PHE A 161 2.07 7.63 -8.19
N SER A 162 1.07 7.09 -7.50
CA SER A 162 0.40 7.76 -6.40
C SER A 162 0.07 6.81 -5.24
N THR A 163 -0.53 7.36 -4.17
CA THR A 163 -1.06 6.57 -3.05
C THR A 163 -2.07 5.52 -3.52
N ALA A 164 -2.87 5.80 -4.55
CA ALA A 164 -3.86 4.85 -5.06
C ALA A 164 -3.18 3.60 -5.64
N ASP A 165 -2.08 3.76 -6.38
CA ASP A 165 -1.31 2.62 -6.90
C ASP A 165 -0.72 1.78 -5.77
N CYS A 166 -0.23 2.42 -4.69
CA CYS A 166 0.26 1.70 -3.52
C CYS A 166 -0.79 0.76 -2.92
N VAL A 167 -2.06 1.19 -2.93
CA VAL A 167 -3.17 0.39 -2.39
C VAL A 167 -3.55 -0.78 -3.30
N LEU A 168 -3.57 -0.57 -4.62
CA LEU A 168 -4.02 -1.58 -5.58
C LEU A 168 -2.99 -2.70 -5.82
N LEU A 169 -1.72 -2.32 -5.98
CA LEU A 169 -0.71 -3.21 -6.54
C LEU A 169 -0.50 -4.52 -5.78
N PRO A 170 -0.51 -4.59 -4.44
CA PRO A 170 -0.34 -5.85 -3.74
C PRO A 170 -1.39 -6.91 -4.08
N PHE A 171 -2.64 -6.49 -4.26
CA PHE A 171 -3.76 -7.38 -4.59
C PHE A 171 -3.76 -7.74 -6.07
N LEU A 172 -3.57 -6.78 -6.95
CA LEU A 172 -3.47 -7.03 -8.39
C LEU A 172 -2.28 -7.93 -8.75
N PHE A 173 -1.18 -7.85 -8.00
CA PHE A 173 -0.05 -8.76 -8.17
C PHE A 173 -0.43 -10.20 -7.88
N ARG A 174 -1.16 -10.44 -6.79
CA ARG A 174 -1.64 -11.78 -6.41
C ARG A 174 -2.67 -12.30 -7.41
N ILE A 175 -3.60 -11.45 -7.83
CA ILE A 175 -4.56 -11.80 -8.88
C ILE A 175 -3.83 -12.21 -10.16
N ARG A 176 -2.86 -11.43 -10.63
CA ARG A 176 -2.11 -11.75 -11.85
C ARG A 176 -1.30 -13.05 -11.73
N LYS A 177 -0.87 -13.42 -10.54
CA LYS A 177 -0.08 -14.64 -10.28
C LYS A 177 -0.93 -15.90 -10.23
N GLU A 178 -2.11 -15.81 -9.65
CA GLU A 178 -2.91 -16.98 -9.26
C GLU A 178 -4.24 -17.09 -10.02
N LEU A 179 -4.72 -15.98 -10.59
CA LEU A 179 -6.03 -15.90 -11.21
C LEU A 179 -5.91 -15.37 -12.65
N GLU A 180 -6.99 -15.47 -13.40
CA GLU A 180 -7.03 -14.97 -14.76
C GLU A 180 -7.49 -13.51 -14.84
N ILE A 181 -6.77 -12.72 -15.64
CA ILE A 181 -7.17 -11.37 -16.01
C ILE A 181 -7.90 -11.46 -17.35
N PRO A 182 -9.11 -10.88 -17.49
CA PRO A 182 -9.89 -10.94 -18.72
C PRO A 182 -9.04 -10.55 -19.94
N ALA A 183 -9.15 -11.32 -21.03
CA ALA A 183 -8.33 -11.12 -22.23
C ALA A 183 -8.55 -9.75 -22.88
N ASP A 184 -9.75 -9.20 -22.75
CA ASP A 184 -10.18 -7.90 -23.26
C ASP A 184 -9.76 -6.71 -22.37
N ALA A 185 -9.30 -6.94 -21.13
CA ALA A 185 -8.81 -5.90 -20.22
C ALA A 185 -7.38 -5.45 -20.58
N SER A 186 -7.23 -4.80 -21.74
CA SER A 186 -5.92 -4.46 -22.31
C SER A 186 -5.23 -3.31 -21.60
N ARG A 187 -5.99 -2.30 -21.13
CA ARG A 187 -5.45 -1.18 -20.36
C ARG A 187 -4.93 -1.64 -19.00
N LEU A 188 -5.68 -2.50 -18.35
CA LEU A 188 -5.27 -3.11 -17.08
C LEU A 188 -3.95 -3.88 -17.25
N ARG A 189 -3.81 -4.69 -18.29
CA ARG A 189 -2.56 -5.41 -18.57
C ARG A 189 -1.39 -4.46 -18.75
N THR A 190 -1.56 -3.40 -19.56
CA THR A 190 -0.51 -2.38 -19.78
C THR A 190 -0.14 -1.66 -18.48
N TYR A 191 -1.14 -1.29 -17.67
CA TYR A 191 -0.92 -0.70 -16.35
C TYR A 191 -0.12 -1.64 -15.43
N LEU A 192 -0.51 -2.92 -15.36
CA LEU A 192 0.18 -3.90 -14.52
C LEU A 192 1.63 -4.11 -14.94
N ASP A 193 1.92 -4.17 -16.25
CA ASP A 193 3.28 -4.30 -16.74
C ASP A 193 4.15 -3.11 -16.31
N ARG A 194 3.63 -1.89 -16.43
CA ARG A 194 4.31 -0.67 -15.99
C ARG A 194 4.48 -0.63 -14.48
N ALA A 195 3.41 -0.85 -13.74
CA ALA A 195 3.38 -0.68 -12.30
C ALA A 195 4.22 -1.75 -11.57
N PHE A 196 4.22 -3.00 -12.05
CA PHE A 196 5.07 -4.05 -11.48
C PHE A 196 6.55 -3.91 -11.85
N ALA A 197 6.86 -3.22 -12.94
CA ALA A 197 8.25 -2.85 -13.27
C ALA A 197 8.77 -1.69 -12.39
N HIS A 198 7.87 -0.96 -11.72
CA HIS A 198 8.24 0.21 -10.91
C HIS A 198 9.18 -0.20 -9.75
N PRO A 199 10.31 0.52 -9.55
CA PRO A 199 11.31 0.14 -8.54
C PRO A 199 10.75 0.04 -7.12
N SER A 200 9.84 0.93 -6.73
CA SER A 200 9.23 0.94 -5.40
C SER A 200 8.36 -0.29 -5.14
N PHE A 201 7.68 -0.79 -6.17
CA PHE A 201 6.95 -2.06 -6.06
C PHE A 201 7.91 -3.25 -5.98
N ARG A 202 8.88 -3.34 -6.90
CA ARG A 202 9.81 -4.48 -6.98
C ARG A 202 10.59 -4.71 -5.69
N ARG A 203 10.98 -3.64 -4.98
CA ARG A 203 11.69 -3.76 -3.69
C ARG A 203 10.85 -4.31 -2.55
N THR A 204 9.52 -4.35 -2.71
CA THR A 204 8.60 -4.83 -1.67
C THR A 204 8.02 -6.21 -1.96
N VAL A 205 8.29 -6.78 -3.15
CA VAL A 205 7.83 -8.12 -3.49
C VAL A 205 8.59 -9.15 -2.68
N ALA A 206 7.87 -10.07 -2.06
CA ALA A 206 8.41 -11.22 -1.35
C ALA A 206 7.74 -12.51 -1.84
N GLU A 207 8.51 -13.59 -1.87
CA GLU A 207 8.02 -14.95 -2.10
C GLU A 207 8.57 -15.85 -0.98
N PRO A 208 7.73 -16.70 -0.36
CA PRO A 208 6.28 -16.81 -0.56
C PRO A 208 5.53 -15.57 -0.06
N TYR A 209 4.28 -15.41 -0.46
CA TYR A 209 3.38 -14.35 -0.01
C TYR A 209 2.05 -14.93 0.47
N TRP A 210 1.35 -14.15 1.31
CA TRP A 210 -0.02 -14.49 1.70
C TRP A 210 -1.02 -13.87 0.74
N TRP A 211 -2.09 -14.62 0.52
CA TRP A 211 -3.16 -14.10 -0.29
C TRP A 211 -3.96 -13.02 0.44
N TRP A 212 -4.46 -13.29 1.66
CA TRP A 212 -5.53 -12.49 2.25
C TRP A 212 -5.49 -12.31 3.77
N TRP A 213 -4.41 -12.52 4.45
CA TRP A 213 -4.38 -12.48 5.91
C TRP A 213 -3.82 -11.18 6.46
#